data_d6567ad483fdcbc37170fef5a1926d69
#
_entry.id   d6567ad483fdcbc37170fef5a1926d69
#
_cell.length_a   1.000
_cell.length_b   1.000
_cell.length_c   1.000
_cell.angle_alpha   90.00
_cell.angle_beta   90.00
_cell.angle_gamma   90.00
#
_symmetry.space_group_name_H-M   'P 1'
#
loop_
_entity.id
_entity.type
_entity.pdbx_description
1 polymer ?
#
loop_
_entity_poly.entity_id
_entity_poly.type
_entity_poly.pdbx_seq_one_letter_code
_entity_poly.pdbx_strand_id
1 'polypeptide(L)'
;MSGAAPAIEVRDLRKDFGRFQAVKGVSFDVAGGEIVGFLGPNGAGKTTTIKMITGLLKITSGTVRVEGLDIREHPAAARRKMGYMSQKFSLYPLLTALENIDFFAGISGLAPGERRRHAARIRQDLPEAVLRQKVQDIPPGIRQKVAMFVCLMPDPGIILLDEPTSGVDPEARRLFWNDIYGLKTQGKTLLVSTHNLDEAEYCDRILILHNGELIAAGEPDELLRRQGKADIEELFKDAIHDHGQN
;
A
#
# COMPACT_ATOMS: atom_id res chain seq x y z
N MET A 1 -12.86 25.10 -6.88
CA MET A 1 -11.88 24.08 -7.24
C MET A 1 -12.67 22.89 -7.74
N SER A 2 -12.63 22.60 -9.04
CA SER A 2 -13.36 21.47 -9.65
C SER A 2 -12.74 20.19 -9.13
N GLY A 3 -13.43 19.51 -8.20
CA GLY A 3 -12.95 18.31 -7.58
C GLY A 3 -12.95 17.16 -8.56
N ALA A 4 -11.78 16.73 -9.04
CA ALA A 4 -11.64 15.42 -9.67
C ALA A 4 -12.12 14.37 -8.67
N ALA A 5 -12.82 13.33 -9.17
CA ALA A 5 -13.25 12.23 -8.32
C ALA A 5 -12.02 11.56 -7.66
N PRO A 6 -12.08 11.17 -6.39
CA PRO A 6 -10.96 10.54 -5.72
C PRO A 6 -10.61 9.19 -6.38
N ALA A 7 -9.33 8.83 -6.37
CA ALA A 7 -8.88 7.53 -6.85
C ALA A 7 -9.39 6.38 -5.97
N ILE A 8 -9.45 6.61 -4.66
CA ILE A 8 -10.08 5.69 -3.70
C ILE A 8 -11.03 6.50 -2.82
N GLU A 9 -12.25 6.01 -2.65
CA GLU A 9 -13.25 6.56 -1.73
C GLU A 9 -13.70 5.48 -0.76
N VAL A 10 -13.61 5.76 0.53
CA VAL A 10 -14.03 4.86 1.62
C VAL A 10 -15.03 5.59 2.51
N ARG A 11 -16.20 4.99 2.76
CA ARG A 11 -17.27 5.59 3.59
C ARG A 11 -17.81 4.58 4.58
N ASP A 12 -17.76 4.92 5.86
CA ASP A 12 -18.24 4.16 7.02
C ASP A 12 -17.85 2.66 6.96
N LEU A 13 -16.60 2.40 6.55
CA LEU A 13 -16.13 1.05 6.30
C LEU A 13 -15.99 0.28 7.60
N ARG A 14 -16.64 -0.90 7.68
CA ARG A 14 -16.60 -1.77 8.86
C ARG A 14 -16.21 -3.20 8.51
N LYS A 15 -15.50 -3.81 9.41
CA LYS A 15 -15.15 -5.24 9.33
C LYS A 15 -15.27 -5.91 10.67
N ASP A 16 -16.19 -6.88 10.73
CA ASP A 16 -16.41 -7.74 11.88
C ASP A 16 -15.91 -9.16 11.61
N PHE A 17 -15.23 -9.75 12.58
CA PHE A 17 -14.90 -11.17 12.64
C PHE A 17 -15.58 -11.76 13.90
N GLY A 18 -16.80 -12.26 13.74
CA GLY A 18 -17.64 -12.63 14.84
C GLY A 18 -17.93 -11.42 15.75
N ARG A 19 -17.46 -11.47 17.01
CA ARG A 19 -17.63 -10.36 17.96
C ARG A 19 -16.50 -9.31 17.89
N PHE A 20 -15.43 -9.59 17.19
CA PHE A 20 -14.30 -8.67 17.08
C PHE A 20 -14.47 -7.74 15.91
N GLN A 21 -14.51 -6.43 16.19
CA GLN A 21 -14.55 -5.39 15.16
C GLN A 21 -13.13 -4.95 14.81
N ALA A 22 -12.64 -5.39 13.66
CA ALA A 22 -11.29 -5.06 13.17
C ALA A 22 -11.22 -3.68 12.50
N VAL A 23 -12.34 -3.18 11.97
CA VAL A 23 -12.48 -1.84 11.37
C VAL A 23 -13.85 -1.30 11.76
N LYS A 24 -13.90 -0.06 12.31
CA LYS A 24 -15.04 0.47 13.04
C LYS A 24 -15.60 1.77 12.43
N GLY A 25 -15.90 1.77 11.13
CA GLY A 25 -16.52 2.94 10.49
C GLY A 25 -15.50 3.95 9.94
N VAL A 26 -14.43 3.45 9.35
CA VAL A 26 -13.38 4.27 8.77
C VAL A 26 -13.87 4.95 7.49
N SER A 27 -13.63 6.28 7.37
CA SER A 27 -13.99 7.07 6.18
C SER A 27 -12.81 7.95 5.76
N PHE A 28 -12.41 7.86 4.50
CA PHE A 28 -11.36 8.70 3.91
C PHE A 28 -11.41 8.64 2.38
N ASP A 29 -10.69 9.57 1.75
CA ASP A 29 -10.46 9.59 0.31
C ASP A 29 -8.96 9.58 0.02
N VAL A 30 -8.57 9.09 -1.16
CA VAL A 30 -7.22 9.23 -1.72
C VAL A 30 -7.34 9.93 -3.06
N ALA A 31 -6.68 11.07 -3.20
CA ALA A 31 -6.69 11.83 -4.45
C ALA A 31 -5.80 11.15 -5.51
N GLY A 32 -6.04 11.46 -6.79
CA GLY A 32 -5.18 10.98 -7.86
C GLY A 32 -3.77 11.58 -7.78
N GLY A 33 -2.72 10.76 -7.91
CA GLY A 33 -1.32 11.18 -7.87
C GLY A 33 -0.77 11.50 -6.47
N GLU A 34 -1.50 11.13 -5.41
CA GLU A 34 -1.14 11.35 -4.00
C GLU A 34 -0.44 10.12 -3.42
N ILE A 35 0.55 10.34 -2.53
CA ILE A 35 1.07 9.32 -1.62
C ILE A 35 0.39 9.50 -0.26
N VAL A 36 -0.44 8.52 0.13
CA VAL A 36 -1.09 8.50 1.44
C VAL A 36 -0.44 7.45 2.33
N GLY A 37 0.07 7.87 3.48
CA GLY A 37 0.57 7.01 4.54
C GLY A 37 -0.57 6.50 5.42
N PHE A 38 -0.69 5.18 5.58
CA PHE A 38 -1.68 4.54 6.43
C PHE A 38 -0.98 4.02 7.69
N LEU A 39 -0.87 4.88 8.71
CA LEU A 39 -0.04 4.69 9.89
C LEU A 39 -0.82 4.01 11.02
N GLY A 40 -0.12 3.28 11.87
CA GLY A 40 -0.68 2.70 13.08
C GLY A 40 0.05 1.43 13.53
N PRO A 41 -0.16 0.98 14.78
CA PRO A 41 0.48 -0.21 15.30
C PRO A 41 -0.03 -1.49 14.61
N ASN A 42 0.64 -2.60 14.89
CA ASN A 42 0.15 -3.91 14.47
C ASN A 42 -1.22 -4.17 15.08
N GLY A 43 -2.17 -4.67 14.28
CA GLY A 43 -3.54 -4.90 14.72
C GLY A 43 -4.46 -3.67 14.64
N ALA A 44 -3.98 -2.49 14.24
CA ALA A 44 -4.81 -1.28 14.10
C ALA A 44 -5.89 -1.35 13.01
N GLY A 45 -5.88 -2.36 12.13
CA GLY A 45 -6.86 -2.51 11.05
C GLY A 45 -6.34 -2.16 9.66
N LYS A 46 -5.08 -1.73 9.49
CA LYS A 46 -4.47 -1.30 8.21
C LYS A 46 -4.60 -2.35 7.11
N THR A 47 -4.00 -3.52 7.31
CA THR A 47 -4.06 -4.66 6.36
C THR A 47 -5.50 -5.09 6.07
N THR A 48 -6.37 -5.09 7.09
CA THR A 48 -7.79 -5.42 6.94
C THR A 48 -8.48 -4.43 6.00
N THR A 49 -8.24 -3.14 6.19
CA THR A 49 -8.79 -2.07 5.35
C THR A 49 -8.27 -2.18 3.92
N ILE A 50 -6.96 -2.36 3.72
CA ILE A 50 -6.37 -2.55 2.38
C ILE A 50 -6.98 -3.78 1.67
N LYS A 51 -7.15 -4.91 2.37
CA LYS A 51 -7.77 -6.11 1.80
C LYS A 51 -9.24 -5.90 1.42
N MET A 52 -9.96 -5.04 2.13
CA MET A 52 -11.33 -4.66 1.74
C MET A 52 -11.33 -3.75 0.51
N ILE A 53 -10.41 -2.79 0.42
CA ILE A 53 -10.24 -1.91 -0.76
C ILE A 53 -9.91 -2.73 -2.00
N THR A 54 -9.04 -3.75 -1.88
CA THR A 54 -8.70 -4.64 -3.01
C THR A 54 -9.78 -5.68 -3.33
N GLY A 55 -10.83 -5.77 -2.51
CA GLY A 55 -11.87 -6.80 -2.65
C GLY A 55 -11.39 -8.23 -2.36
N LEU A 56 -10.25 -8.38 -1.68
CA LEU A 56 -9.74 -9.66 -1.18
C LEU A 56 -10.45 -10.09 0.12
N LEU A 57 -11.05 -9.14 0.82
CA LEU A 57 -11.82 -9.38 2.03
C LEU A 57 -13.21 -8.75 1.91
N LYS A 58 -14.25 -9.52 2.22
CA LYS A 58 -15.63 -9.01 2.22
C LYS A 58 -15.82 -7.92 3.28
N ILE A 59 -16.44 -6.83 2.87
CA ILE A 59 -16.88 -5.72 3.71
C ILE A 59 -18.08 -6.19 4.55
N THR A 60 -18.13 -5.83 5.84
CA THR A 60 -19.33 -6.07 6.69
C THR A 60 -20.38 -4.99 6.42
N SER A 61 -20.00 -3.71 6.47
CA SER A 61 -20.83 -2.57 6.09
C SER A 61 -20.00 -1.39 5.59
N GLY A 62 -20.64 -0.37 5.05
CA GLY A 62 -19.97 0.76 4.41
C GLY A 62 -19.71 0.53 2.93
N THR A 63 -18.98 1.44 2.30
CA THR A 63 -18.71 1.39 0.87
C THR A 63 -17.25 1.68 0.55
N VAL A 64 -16.74 1.07 -0.51
CA VAL A 64 -15.44 1.37 -1.11
C VAL A 64 -15.64 1.53 -2.61
N ARG A 65 -15.14 2.66 -3.15
CA ARG A 65 -15.08 2.92 -4.58
C ARG A 65 -13.65 3.15 -5.03
N VAL A 66 -13.31 2.63 -6.18
CA VAL A 66 -12.01 2.78 -6.83
C VAL A 66 -12.25 3.38 -8.20
N GLU A 67 -11.79 4.61 -8.43
CA GLU A 67 -12.11 5.40 -9.62
C GLU A 67 -13.63 5.37 -9.93
N GLY A 68 -14.46 5.56 -8.90
CA GLY A 68 -15.91 5.55 -8.98
C GLY A 68 -16.58 4.16 -9.03
N LEU A 69 -15.83 3.06 -9.21
CA LEU A 69 -16.35 1.69 -9.26
C LEU A 69 -16.54 1.14 -7.84
N ASP A 70 -17.76 0.77 -7.45
CA ASP A 70 -18.00 0.05 -6.19
C ASP A 70 -17.34 -1.33 -6.24
N ILE A 71 -16.50 -1.64 -5.26
CA ILE A 71 -15.72 -2.88 -5.21
C ILE A 71 -16.59 -4.14 -5.07
N ARG A 72 -17.81 -4.01 -4.56
CA ARG A 72 -18.74 -5.13 -4.42
C ARG A 72 -19.49 -5.44 -5.71
N GLU A 73 -19.83 -4.39 -6.48
CA GLU A 73 -20.56 -4.51 -7.73
C GLU A 73 -19.64 -4.84 -8.90
N HIS A 74 -18.43 -4.22 -8.91
CA HIS A 74 -17.48 -4.32 -10.00
C HIS A 74 -16.06 -4.79 -9.56
N PRO A 75 -15.94 -5.90 -8.79
CA PRO A 75 -14.65 -6.27 -8.18
C PRO A 75 -13.55 -6.55 -9.20
N ALA A 76 -13.85 -7.15 -10.33
CA ALA A 76 -12.85 -7.45 -11.37
C ALA A 76 -12.37 -6.19 -12.10
N ALA A 77 -13.29 -5.23 -12.36
CA ALA A 77 -12.95 -3.97 -13.02
C ALA A 77 -12.11 -3.08 -12.08
N ALA A 78 -12.50 -2.97 -10.80
CA ALA A 78 -11.76 -2.22 -9.79
C ALA A 78 -10.35 -2.81 -9.56
N ARG A 79 -10.21 -4.14 -9.44
CA ARG A 79 -8.89 -4.79 -9.27
C ARG A 79 -7.94 -4.55 -10.45
N ARG A 80 -8.44 -4.42 -11.68
CA ARG A 80 -7.57 -4.08 -12.83
C ARG A 80 -6.96 -2.68 -12.74
N LYS A 81 -7.52 -1.79 -11.91
CA LYS A 81 -6.98 -0.44 -11.67
C LYS A 81 -5.89 -0.42 -10.60
N MET A 82 -5.78 -1.49 -9.82
CA MET A 82 -4.93 -1.54 -8.62
C MET A 82 -3.81 -2.57 -8.75
N GLY A 83 -2.62 -2.19 -8.29
CA GLY A 83 -1.56 -3.11 -7.88
C GLY A 83 -1.60 -3.29 -6.36
N TYR A 84 -1.38 -4.49 -5.87
CA TYR A 84 -1.32 -4.77 -4.44
C TYR A 84 -0.08 -5.58 -4.08
N MET A 85 0.74 -5.02 -3.21
CA MET A 85 1.87 -5.68 -2.59
C MET A 85 1.53 -5.99 -1.13
N SER A 86 1.35 -7.27 -0.80
CA SER A 86 1.00 -7.69 0.56
C SER A 86 2.23 -7.75 1.48
N GLN A 87 2.01 -7.61 2.78
CA GLN A 87 3.04 -7.70 3.82
C GLN A 87 3.85 -9.00 3.76
N LYS A 88 3.17 -10.13 3.56
CA LYS A 88 3.84 -11.40 3.26
C LYS A 88 4.00 -11.49 1.76
N PHE A 89 5.23 -11.33 1.28
CA PHE A 89 5.54 -11.37 -0.14
C PHE A 89 4.78 -12.46 -0.87
N SER A 90 4.01 -12.06 -1.89
CA SER A 90 3.27 -13.00 -2.75
C SER A 90 4.19 -13.78 -3.68
N LEU A 91 5.52 -13.70 -3.49
CA LEU A 91 6.49 -14.42 -4.30
C LEU A 91 6.63 -15.86 -3.82
N TYR A 92 6.81 -16.77 -4.77
CA TYR A 92 7.08 -18.19 -4.50
C TYR A 92 8.54 -18.37 -4.07
N PRO A 93 8.81 -18.78 -2.81
CA PRO A 93 10.15 -18.75 -2.25
C PRO A 93 11.11 -19.75 -2.92
N LEU A 94 10.60 -20.85 -3.45
CA LEU A 94 11.39 -21.89 -4.12
C LEU A 94 11.67 -21.60 -5.60
N LEU A 95 10.97 -20.65 -6.20
CA LEU A 95 11.23 -20.17 -7.56
C LEU A 95 12.29 -19.07 -7.52
N THR A 96 13.04 -18.93 -8.61
CA THR A 96 13.94 -17.80 -8.83
C THR A 96 13.15 -16.51 -9.02
N ALA A 97 13.82 -15.35 -8.92
CA ALA A 97 13.19 -14.09 -9.20
C ALA A 97 12.62 -14.02 -10.63
N LEU A 98 13.36 -14.51 -11.63
CA LEU A 98 12.87 -14.58 -13.02
C LEU A 98 11.66 -15.50 -13.19
N GLU A 99 11.64 -16.67 -12.57
CA GLU A 99 10.51 -17.59 -12.64
C GLU A 99 9.27 -16.98 -11.97
N ASN A 100 9.43 -16.25 -10.85
CA ASN A 100 8.34 -15.49 -10.25
C ASN A 100 7.80 -14.43 -11.21
N ILE A 101 8.68 -13.65 -11.82
CA ILE A 101 8.32 -12.60 -12.78
C ILE A 101 7.55 -13.20 -13.97
N ASP A 102 8.04 -14.30 -14.55
CA ASP A 102 7.36 -14.95 -15.68
C ASP A 102 6.00 -15.54 -15.29
N PHE A 103 5.93 -16.17 -14.10
CA PHE A 103 4.69 -16.71 -13.55
C PHE A 103 3.64 -15.61 -13.38
N PHE A 104 3.98 -14.50 -12.71
CA PHE A 104 3.04 -13.41 -12.47
C PHE A 104 2.68 -12.66 -13.76
N ALA A 105 3.60 -12.52 -14.69
CA ALA A 105 3.32 -12.02 -16.03
C ALA A 105 2.29 -12.90 -16.76
N GLY A 106 2.39 -14.24 -16.56
CA GLY A 106 1.44 -15.20 -17.09
C GLY A 106 0.02 -15.03 -16.56
N ILE A 107 -0.12 -15.00 -15.24
CA ILE A 107 -1.44 -14.87 -14.61
C ILE A 107 -2.06 -13.47 -14.78
N SER A 108 -1.23 -12.44 -15.01
CA SER A 108 -1.70 -11.10 -15.35
C SER A 108 -2.19 -10.98 -16.80
N GLY A 109 -2.12 -12.06 -17.59
CA GLY A 109 -2.59 -12.09 -18.97
C GLY A 109 -1.71 -11.30 -19.95
N LEU A 110 -0.47 -10.99 -19.60
CA LEU A 110 0.44 -10.24 -20.47
C LEU A 110 0.80 -11.05 -21.74
N ALA A 111 0.76 -10.40 -22.88
CA ALA A 111 1.19 -11.00 -24.15
C ALA A 111 2.70 -11.35 -24.12
N PRO A 112 3.15 -12.35 -24.91
CA PRO A 112 4.56 -12.77 -24.90
C PRO A 112 5.57 -11.64 -25.15
N GLY A 113 5.19 -10.64 -25.99
CA GLY A 113 6.02 -9.45 -26.22
C GLY A 113 6.15 -8.55 -25.00
N GLU A 114 5.08 -8.39 -24.25
CA GLU A 114 5.06 -7.60 -22.99
C GLU A 114 5.88 -8.29 -21.90
N ARG A 115 5.73 -9.60 -21.73
CA ARG A 115 6.56 -10.39 -20.79
C ARG A 115 8.05 -10.21 -21.07
N ARG A 116 8.46 -10.25 -22.35
CA ARG A 116 9.87 -10.00 -22.72
C ARG A 116 10.32 -8.58 -22.37
N ARG A 117 9.46 -7.56 -22.57
CA ARG A 117 9.78 -6.18 -22.17
C ARG A 117 9.94 -6.05 -20.65
N HIS A 118 9.05 -6.65 -19.88
CA HIS A 118 9.17 -6.64 -18.42
C HIS A 118 10.42 -7.38 -17.95
N ALA A 119 10.73 -8.55 -18.50
CA ALA A 119 11.96 -9.28 -18.19
C ALA A 119 13.23 -8.50 -18.59
N ALA A 120 13.20 -7.71 -19.67
CA ALA A 120 14.31 -6.84 -20.05
C ALA A 120 14.46 -5.66 -19.09
N ARG A 121 13.35 -5.04 -18.65
CA ARG A 121 13.36 -3.93 -17.70
C ARG A 121 13.96 -4.33 -16.36
N ILE A 122 13.53 -5.45 -15.76
CA ILE A 122 14.07 -5.88 -14.47
C ILE A 122 15.57 -6.19 -14.52
N ARG A 123 16.09 -6.63 -15.69
CA ARG A 123 17.53 -6.85 -15.90
C ARG A 123 18.36 -5.57 -15.93
N GLN A 124 17.74 -4.41 -16.12
CA GLN A 124 18.41 -3.11 -15.99
C GLN A 124 18.58 -2.74 -14.51
N ASP A 125 17.64 -3.16 -13.66
CA ASP A 125 17.58 -2.81 -12.24
C ASP A 125 18.31 -3.82 -11.35
N LEU A 126 18.37 -5.11 -11.75
CA LEU A 126 18.94 -6.18 -10.95
C LEU A 126 19.92 -7.05 -11.77
N PRO A 127 21.08 -7.40 -11.18
CA PRO A 127 22.05 -8.30 -11.82
C PRO A 127 21.45 -9.66 -12.16
N GLU A 128 21.84 -10.24 -13.29
CA GLU A 128 21.36 -11.56 -13.74
C GLU A 128 21.65 -12.66 -12.68
N ALA A 129 22.79 -12.56 -11.96
CA ALA A 129 23.14 -13.48 -10.88
C ALA A 129 22.08 -13.47 -9.75
N VAL A 130 21.52 -12.32 -9.42
CA VAL A 130 20.44 -12.16 -8.42
C VAL A 130 19.12 -12.69 -8.99
N LEU A 131 18.81 -12.39 -10.25
CA LEU A 131 17.57 -12.81 -10.89
C LEU A 131 17.46 -14.33 -11.00
N ARG A 132 18.57 -15.06 -11.02
CA ARG A 132 18.64 -16.52 -11.03
C ARG A 132 18.67 -17.18 -9.65
N GLN A 133 18.72 -16.39 -8.56
CA GLN A 133 18.62 -16.93 -7.20
C GLN A 133 17.16 -17.22 -6.84
N LYS A 134 16.93 -18.23 -6.01
CA LYS A 134 15.62 -18.48 -5.41
C LYS A 134 15.26 -17.31 -4.50
N VAL A 135 13.99 -16.96 -4.49
CA VAL A 135 13.49 -15.80 -3.72
C VAL A 135 13.81 -15.90 -2.22
N GLN A 136 13.79 -17.12 -1.65
CA GLN A 136 14.16 -17.34 -0.26
C GLN A 136 15.60 -16.97 0.07
N ASP A 137 16.51 -17.04 -0.92
CA ASP A 137 17.95 -16.84 -0.77
C ASP A 137 18.37 -15.39 -1.11
N ILE A 138 17.42 -14.56 -1.57
CA ILE A 138 17.63 -13.14 -1.92
C ILE A 138 17.47 -12.28 -0.66
N PRO A 139 18.34 -11.26 -0.46
CA PRO A 139 18.20 -10.30 0.63
C PRO A 139 16.82 -9.61 0.65
N PRO A 140 16.29 -9.25 1.84
CA PRO A 140 14.94 -8.69 1.97
C PRO A 140 14.67 -7.47 1.07
N GLY A 141 15.56 -6.48 1.01
CA GLY A 141 15.37 -5.28 0.19
C GLY A 141 15.27 -5.57 -1.32
N ILE A 142 16.08 -6.50 -1.82
CA ILE A 142 16.02 -6.93 -3.23
C ILE A 142 14.73 -7.72 -3.48
N ARG A 143 14.33 -8.57 -2.56
CA ARG A 143 13.07 -9.32 -2.63
C ARG A 143 11.87 -8.40 -2.71
N GLN A 144 11.88 -7.30 -1.95
CA GLN A 144 10.87 -6.24 -2.04
C GLN A 144 10.85 -5.58 -3.43
N LYS A 145 12.01 -5.30 -4.00
CA LYS A 145 12.12 -4.73 -5.35
C LYS A 145 11.52 -5.67 -6.40
N VAL A 146 11.76 -6.97 -6.30
CA VAL A 146 11.10 -7.97 -7.15
C VAL A 146 9.58 -7.99 -6.94
N ALA A 147 9.11 -7.93 -5.70
CA ALA A 147 7.68 -7.90 -5.39
C ALA A 147 7.00 -6.62 -5.92
N MET A 148 7.64 -5.47 -5.78
CA MET A 148 7.18 -4.22 -6.37
C MET A 148 7.09 -4.32 -7.89
N PHE A 149 8.13 -4.87 -8.53
CA PHE A 149 8.14 -5.06 -9.97
C PHE A 149 6.97 -5.94 -10.45
N VAL A 150 6.69 -7.03 -9.74
CA VAL A 150 5.53 -7.90 -10.01
C VAL A 150 4.21 -7.14 -9.82
N CYS A 151 4.08 -6.35 -8.75
CA CYS A 151 2.91 -5.53 -8.47
C CYS A 151 2.61 -4.53 -9.61
N LEU A 152 3.65 -3.98 -10.23
CA LEU A 152 3.57 -2.96 -11.28
C LEU A 152 3.38 -3.52 -12.70
N MET A 153 3.46 -4.83 -12.91
CA MET A 153 3.38 -5.43 -14.25
C MET A 153 2.11 -5.09 -15.02
N PRO A 154 0.91 -5.05 -14.40
CA PRO A 154 -0.32 -4.67 -15.10
C PRO A 154 -0.43 -3.16 -15.38
N ASP A 155 0.59 -2.37 -15.06
CA ASP A 155 0.62 -0.91 -15.14
C ASP A 155 -0.57 -0.24 -14.42
N PRO A 156 -0.80 -0.55 -13.13
CA PRO A 156 -1.94 -0.01 -12.38
C PRO A 156 -1.82 1.51 -12.18
N GLY A 157 -2.97 2.21 -12.16
CA GLY A 157 -3.04 3.64 -11.78
C GLY A 157 -2.90 3.85 -10.27
N ILE A 158 -3.34 2.86 -9.48
CA ILE A 158 -3.38 2.88 -8.02
C ILE A 158 -2.53 1.74 -7.47
N ILE A 159 -1.68 2.03 -6.48
CA ILE A 159 -0.75 1.06 -5.91
C ILE A 159 -0.96 1.02 -4.39
N LEU A 160 -1.26 -0.16 -3.88
CA LEU A 160 -1.50 -0.43 -2.47
C LEU A 160 -0.33 -1.25 -1.92
N LEU A 161 0.41 -0.69 -0.98
CA LEU A 161 1.60 -1.30 -0.40
C LEU A 161 1.36 -1.57 1.09
N ASP A 162 1.33 -2.84 1.47
CA ASP A 162 1.04 -3.24 2.85
C ASP A 162 2.33 -3.58 3.60
N GLU A 163 2.81 -2.65 4.42
CA GLU A 163 4.08 -2.70 5.17
C GLU A 163 5.30 -3.09 4.29
N PRO A 164 5.51 -2.40 3.17
CA PRO A 164 6.49 -2.84 2.17
C PRO A 164 7.93 -2.81 2.67
N THR A 165 8.25 -2.01 3.68
CA THR A 165 9.59 -1.79 4.22
C THR A 165 9.84 -2.52 5.54
N SER A 166 8.88 -3.36 5.99
CA SER A 166 9.00 -4.12 7.23
C SER A 166 10.16 -5.12 7.16
N GLY A 167 11.06 -5.07 8.16
CA GLY A 167 12.22 -5.97 8.24
C GLY A 167 13.34 -5.67 7.25
N VAL A 168 13.37 -4.47 6.66
CA VAL A 168 14.41 -4.01 5.74
C VAL A 168 15.33 -3.02 6.45
N ASP A 169 16.61 -3.07 6.12
CA ASP A 169 17.59 -2.13 6.65
C ASP A 169 17.31 -0.68 6.20
N PRO A 170 17.84 0.34 6.91
CA PRO A 170 17.54 1.74 6.63
C PRO A 170 17.94 2.20 5.21
N GLU A 171 19.03 1.66 4.65
CA GLU A 171 19.49 2.05 3.31
C GLU A 171 18.53 1.51 2.24
N ALA A 172 18.21 0.23 2.30
CA ALA A 172 17.25 -0.39 1.37
C ALA A 172 15.84 0.24 1.50
N ARG A 173 15.43 0.65 2.72
CA ARG A 173 14.19 1.40 2.95
C ARG A 173 14.20 2.73 2.19
N ARG A 174 15.27 3.51 2.32
CA ARG A 174 15.41 4.79 1.62
C ARG A 174 15.35 4.61 0.10
N LEU A 175 16.03 3.58 -0.43
CA LEU A 175 15.98 3.27 -1.86
C LEU A 175 14.57 2.88 -2.32
N PHE A 176 13.84 2.14 -1.50
CA PHE A 176 12.45 1.77 -1.80
C PHE A 176 11.52 3.00 -1.84
N TRP A 177 11.70 3.95 -0.93
CA TRP A 177 10.96 5.21 -0.96
C TRP A 177 11.30 6.08 -2.18
N ASN A 178 12.54 6.05 -2.67
CA ASN A 178 12.90 6.69 -3.94
C ASN A 178 12.13 6.05 -5.13
N ASP A 179 11.97 4.72 -5.14
CA ASP A 179 11.16 4.03 -6.15
C ASP A 179 9.68 4.48 -6.05
N ILE A 180 9.12 4.64 -4.84
CA ILE A 180 7.75 5.18 -4.60
C ILE A 180 7.61 6.60 -5.16
N TYR A 181 8.57 7.49 -4.91
CA TYR A 181 8.56 8.85 -5.49
C TYR A 181 8.63 8.83 -7.01
N GLY A 182 9.44 7.93 -7.58
CA GLY A 182 9.49 7.72 -9.02
C GLY A 182 8.12 7.32 -9.61
N LEU A 183 7.32 6.53 -8.90
CA LEU A 183 5.96 6.18 -9.31
C LEU A 183 5.00 7.37 -9.21
N LYS A 184 5.09 8.16 -8.14
CA LYS A 184 4.32 9.39 -7.99
C LYS A 184 4.57 10.37 -9.14
N THR A 185 5.84 10.58 -9.53
CA THR A 185 6.18 11.47 -10.67
C THR A 185 5.61 10.99 -12.00
N GLN A 186 5.28 9.70 -12.12
CA GLN A 186 4.57 9.11 -13.26
C GLN A 186 3.04 9.25 -13.14
N GLY A 187 2.54 9.98 -12.14
CA GLY A 187 1.11 10.20 -11.90
C GLY A 187 0.39 9.02 -11.20
N LYS A 188 1.12 8.05 -10.65
CA LYS A 188 0.51 6.94 -9.90
C LYS A 188 0.03 7.44 -8.54
N THR A 189 -1.05 6.84 -8.05
CA THR A 189 -1.61 7.05 -6.71
C THR A 189 -1.14 5.93 -5.80
N LEU A 190 -0.67 6.26 -4.58
CA LEU A 190 -0.11 5.27 -3.67
C LEU A 190 -0.78 5.35 -2.29
N LEU A 191 -1.17 4.19 -1.76
CA LEU A 191 -1.56 4.02 -0.36
C LEU A 191 -0.57 3.05 0.29
N VAL A 192 0.22 3.54 1.23
CA VAL A 192 1.32 2.80 1.86
C VAL A 192 1.02 2.61 3.32
N SER A 193 0.78 1.37 3.78
CA SER A 193 0.67 1.13 5.21
C SER A 193 2.04 0.93 5.85
N THR A 194 2.21 1.47 7.05
CA THR A 194 3.41 1.30 7.85
C THR A 194 3.11 1.42 9.34
N HIS A 195 3.94 0.77 10.15
CA HIS A 195 3.98 0.99 11.60
C HIS A 195 5.19 1.86 12.01
N ASN A 196 6.05 2.23 11.04
CA ASN A 196 7.18 3.11 11.26
C ASN A 196 6.74 4.57 11.04
N LEU A 197 6.74 5.35 12.12
CA LEU A 197 6.26 6.72 12.11
C LEU A 197 7.18 7.67 11.33
N ASP A 198 8.48 7.36 11.21
CA ASP A 198 9.43 8.14 10.40
C ASP A 198 9.03 8.16 8.91
N GLU A 199 8.29 7.14 8.46
CA GLU A 199 7.83 7.08 7.07
C GLU A 199 6.69 8.05 6.75
N ALA A 200 6.08 8.65 7.79
CA ALA A 200 5.06 9.68 7.62
C ALA A 200 5.58 10.90 6.83
N GLU A 201 6.86 11.26 7.04
CA GLU A 201 7.51 12.40 6.38
C GLU A 201 7.64 12.22 4.86
N TYR A 202 7.56 10.98 4.39
CA TYR A 202 7.61 10.66 2.96
C TYR A 202 6.24 10.74 2.27
N CYS A 203 5.16 11.00 3.01
CA CYS A 203 3.80 10.99 2.50
C CYS A 203 3.27 12.42 2.33
N ASP A 204 2.45 12.64 1.28
CA ASP A 204 1.74 13.92 1.12
C ASP A 204 0.68 14.10 2.22
N ARG A 205 0.06 13.00 2.61
CA ARG A 205 -0.95 12.96 3.65
C ARG A 205 -0.87 11.66 4.42
N ILE A 206 -1.21 11.72 5.71
CA ILE A 206 -1.25 10.57 6.59
C ILE A 206 -2.65 10.33 7.13
N LEU A 207 -2.96 9.06 7.34
CA LEU A 207 -4.15 8.55 7.98
C LEU A 207 -3.68 7.69 9.16
N ILE A 208 -3.97 8.11 10.39
CA ILE A 208 -3.53 7.40 11.60
C ILE A 208 -4.67 6.52 12.10
N LEU A 209 -4.42 5.20 12.10
CA LEU A 209 -5.35 4.20 12.62
C LEU A 209 -4.92 3.71 14.00
N HIS A 210 -5.92 3.57 14.87
CA HIS A 210 -5.77 2.91 16.16
C HIS A 210 -7.04 2.11 16.49
N ASN A 211 -6.88 0.86 16.95
CA ASN A 211 -7.99 -0.01 17.35
C ASN A 211 -9.17 -0.09 16.35
N GLY A 212 -8.89 -0.05 15.06
CA GLY A 212 -9.89 -0.13 13.99
C GLY A 212 -10.56 1.21 13.65
N GLU A 213 -10.12 2.32 14.20
CA GLU A 213 -10.66 3.65 14.00
C GLU A 213 -9.63 4.60 13.40
N LEU A 214 -10.08 5.58 12.62
CA LEU A 214 -9.25 6.66 12.08
C LEU A 214 -9.23 7.79 13.12
N ILE A 215 -8.07 8.00 13.77
CA ILE A 215 -7.93 8.96 14.86
C ILE A 215 -7.35 10.31 14.41
N ALA A 216 -6.62 10.35 13.29
CA ALA A 216 -6.13 11.59 12.69
C ALA A 216 -5.95 11.43 11.18
N ALA A 217 -6.13 12.53 10.42
CA ALA A 217 -5.91 12.58 8.99
C ALA A 217 -5.50 14.00 8.56
N GLY A 218 -4.46 14.12 7.72
CA GLY A 218 -3.99 15.41 7.22
C GLY A 218 -2.57 15.35 6.66
N GLU A 219 -2.09 16.47 6.16
CA GLU A 219 -0.68 16.64 5.81
C GLU A 219 0.18 16.58 7.09
N PRO A 220 1.33 15.88 7.09
CA PRO A 220 2.15 15.71 8.29
C PRO A 220 2.48 17.04 8.98
N ASP A 221 3.04 18.00 8.24
CA ASP A 221 3.43 19.32 8.76
C ASP A 221 2.24 20.13 9.28
N GLU A 222 1.07 20.02 8.64
CA GLU A 222 -0.14 20.70 9.09
C GLU A 222 -0.63 20.10 10.40
N LEU A 223 -0.64 18.79 10.54
CA LEU A 223 -1.04 18.10 11.77
C LEU A 223 -0.13 18.47 12.94
N LEU A 224 1.19 18.49 12.73
CA LEU A 224 2.17 18.88 13.74
C LEU A 224 1.93 20.33 14.20
N ARG A 225 1.78 21.28 13.26
CA ARG A 225 1.53 22.70 13.58
C ARG A 225 0.22 22.90 14.32
N ARG A 226 -0.85 22.22 13.90
CA ARG A 226 -2.19 22.39 14.52
C ARG A 226 -2.23 21.88 15.96
N GLN A 227 -1.48 20.83 16.26
CA GLN A 227 -1.44 20.22 17.59
C GLN A 227 -0.24 20.66 18.43
N GLY A 228 0.64 21.53 17.88
CA GLY A 228 1.82 22.05 18.59
C GLY A 228 2.83 20.96 18.95
N LYS A 229 2.98 19.93 18.07
CA LYS A 229 3.86 18.79 18.28
C LYS A 229 5.17 18.95 17.53
N ALA A 230 6.24 18.38 18.12
CA ALA A 230 7.58 18.44 17.53
C ALA A 230 7.77 17.42 16.41
N ASP A 231 7.17 16.22 16.55
CA ASP A 231 7.30 15.12 15.61
C ASP A 231 6.04 14.24 15.55
N ILE A 232 6.02 13.33 14.57
CA ILE A 232 4.87 12.42 14.34
C ILE A 232 4.71 11.41 15.47
N GLU A 233 5.79 11.06 16.19
CA GLU A 233 5.71 10.12 17.31
C GLU A 233 4.95 10.75 18.49
N GLU A 234 5.22 12.02 18.79
CA GLU A 234 4.50 12.78 19.82
C GLU A 234 3.02 12.96 19.42
N LEU A 235 2.77 13.35 18.17
CA LEU A 235 1.42 13.48 17.62
C LEU A 235 0.64 12.16 17.74
N PHE A 236 1.27 11.05 17.43
CA PHE A 236 0.66 9.72 17.48
C PHE A 236 0.31 9.32 18.92
N LYS A 237 1.22 9.55 19.89
CA LYS A 237 1.00 9.25 21.32
C LYS A 237 -0.19 10.02 21.86
N ASP A 238 -0.27 11.31 21.55
CA ASP A 238 -1.37 12.15 22.00
C ASP A 238 -2.71 11.76 21.37
N ALA A 239 -2.73 11.52 20.05
CA ALA A 239 -3.94 11.08 19.37
C ALA A 239 -4.51 9.77 19.96
N ILE A 240 -3.64 8.85 20.41
CA ILE A 240 -4.06 7.63 21.13
C ILE A 240 -4.60 7.97 22.51
N HIS A 241 -3.92 8.85 23.24
CA HIS A 241 -4.34 9.22 24.59
C HIS A 241 -5.71 9.88 24.62
N ASP A 242 -5.94 10.83 23.72
CA ASP A 242 -7.21 11.54 23.59
C ASP A 242 -8.36 10.60 23.17
N HIS A 243 -8.05 9.63 22.30
CA HIS A 243 -9.04 8.64 21.84
C HIS A 243 -9.35 7.55 22.87
N GLY A 244 -8.44 7.28 23.79
CA GLY A 244 -8.62 6.31 24.88
C GLY A 244 -9.40 6.84 26.10
N GLN A 245 -9.67 8.17 26.15
CA GLN A 245 -10.43 8.81 27.23
C GLN A 245 -11.91 9.05 26.89
N ASN A 246 -12.34 8.79 25.68
CA ASN A 246 -13.72 8.86 25.19
C ASN A 246 -14.30 7.44 25.00
#